data_375d47bd65aeaaae8dcb7e12f6d593d8
#
_entry.id   375d47bd65aeaaae8dcb7e12f6d593d8
#
_cell.length_a   1.000
_cell.length_b   1.000
_cell.length_c   1.000
_cell.angle_alpha   90.00
_cell.angle_beta   90.00
_cell.angle_gamma   90.00
#
_symmetry.space_group_name_H-M   'P 1'
#
loop_
_entity.id
_entity.type
_entity.pdbx_description
1 polymer ?
#
loop_
_entity_poly.entity_id
_entity_poly.type
_entity_poly.pdbx_seq_one_letter_code
_entity_poly.pdbx_strand_id
1 'polypeptide(L)'
;MNSLKYCQEHKGLEVYAYCIMPSHIHLILGSNGEEMLPDIIRDLKSYTFRSIRKLLEDYSFGESRKEWLMFMFQRAGKKNSNNNDYQLWQQHSHPIVLDSNIIMDQKLEYLHQNPVESGFVTHAEAWQYSSAAAYAGERTDFIDLLYVE
;
A
#
# COMPACT_ATOMS: atom_id res chain seq x y z
N MET A 1 -0.17 -6.46 4.08
CA MET A 1 1.20 -6.87 4.49
C MET A 1 1.68 -8.12 3.77
N ASN A 2 0.99 -9.28 3.84
CA ASN A 2 1.44 -10.54 3.19
C ASN A 2 1.80 -10.41 1.70
N SER A 3 1.07 -9.58 0.95
CA SER A 3 1.34 -9.36 -0.47
C SER A 3 2.65 -8.59 -0.73
N LEU A 4 2.99 -7.63 0.15
CA LEU A 4 4.29 -6.93 0.08
C LEU A 4 5.42 -7.89 0.40
N LYS A 5 5.29 -8.67 1.48
CA LYS A 5 6.27 -9.68 1.87
C LYS A 5 6.50 -10.71 0.74
N TYR A 6 5.44 -11.20 0.13
CA TYR A 6 5.55 -12.09 -1.03
C TYR A 6 6.35 -11.46 -2.19
N CYS A 7 6.10 -10.18 -2.49
CA CYS A 7 6.85 -9.48 -3.54
C CYS A 7 8.34 -9.29 -3.17
N GLN A 8 8.66 -9.10 -1.88
CA GLN A 8 10.06 -9.08 -1.41
C GLN A 8 10.74 -10.43 -1.63
N GLU A 9 10.10 -11.51 -1.21
CA GLU A 9 10.67 -12.85 -1.25
C GLU A 9 10.78 -13.44 -2.67
N HIS A 10 9.93 -13.03 -3.62
CA HIS A 10 9.78 -13.71 -4.90
C HIS A 10 9.93 -12.82 -6.14
N LYS A 11 10.00 -11.49 -5.98
CA LYS A 11 10.02 -10.53 -7.09
C LYS A 11 11.08 -9.44 -6.97
N GLY A 12 11.92 -9.52 -5.95
CA GLY A 12 12.96 -8.53 -5.72
C GLY A 12 12.42 -7.13 -5.36
N LEU A 13 11.22 -7.05 -4.74
CA LEU A 13 10.70 -5.79 -4.24
C LEU A 13 11.51 -5.31 -3.04
N GLU A 14 11.97 -4.08 -3.10
CA GLU A 14 12.58 -3.39 -1.98
C GLU A 14 11.56 -2.44 -1.35
N VAL A 15 11.36 -2.55 -0.03
CA VAL A 15 10.44 -1.69 0.72
C VAL A 15 11.25 -0.84 1.69
N TYR A 16 11.21 0.46 1.48
CA TYR A 16 11.86 1.44 2.37
C TYR A 16 10.87 1.93 3.42
N ALA A 17 9.66 2.33 3.03
CA ALA A 17 8.63 2.76 3.96
C ALA A 17 7.22 2.48 3.44
N TYR A 18 6.28 2.40 4.37
CA TYR A 18 4.87 2.28 4.03
C TYR A 18 3.98 2.97 5.07
N CYS A 19 2.82 3.41 4.62
CA CYS A 19 1.71 3.80 5.47
C CYS A 19 0.39 3.40 4.79
N ILE A 20 -0.37 2.51 5.43
CA ILE A 20 -1.67 2.04 4.93
C ILE A 20 -2.76 2.84 5.62
N MET A 21 -3.39 3.74 4.86
CA MET A 21 -4.52 4.55 5.30
C MET A 21 -5.85 3.87 4.93
N PRO A 22 -6.98 4.25 5.56
CA PRO A 22 -8.28 3.62 5.28
C PRO A 22 -8.74 3.66 3.82
N SER A 23 -8.30 4.67 3.06
CA SER A 23 -8.74 4.87 1.66
C SER A 23 -7.61 4.81 0.62
N HIS A 24 -6.36 4.80 1.04
CA HIS A 24 -5.19 4.82 0.16
C HIS A 24 -3.96 4.26 0.86
N ILE A 25 -2.90 4.04 0.10
CA ILE A 25 -1.61 3.62 0.65
C ILE A 25 -0.50 4.53 0.12
N HIS A 26 0.47 4.80 0.98
CA HIS A 26 1.74 5.41 0.63
C HIS A 26 2.83 4.37 0.74
N LEU A 27 3.70 4.31 -0.26
CA LEU A 27 4.81 3.36 -0.33
C LEU A 27 6.05 4.07 -0.87
N ILE A 28 7.20 3.81 -0.26
CA ILE A 28 8.52 4.11 -0.81
C ILE A 28 9.14 2.77 -1.15
N LEU A 29 9.34 2.55 -2.45
CA LEU A 29 9.71 1.25 -2.99
C LEU A 29 10.89 1.35 -3.96
N GLY A 30 11.65 0.26 -4.04
CA GLY A 30 12.64 0.00 -5.07
C GLY A 30 12.47 -1.41 -5.64
N SER A 31 13.41 -1.79 -6.49
CA SER A 31 13.54 -3.15 -7.01
C SER A 31 15.01 -3.49 -7.10
N ASN A 32 15.39 -4.71 -6.73
CA ASN A 32 16.74 -5.24 -6.89
C ASN A 32 17.13 -5.55 -8.36
N GLY A 33 16.18 -5.32 -9.29
CA GLY A 33 16.38 -5.49 -10.73
C GLY A 33 15.99 -6.87 -11.29
N GLU A 34 15.48 -7.79 -10.46
CA GLU A 34 14.99 -9.10 -10.94
C GLU A 34 13.71 -8.92 -11.78
N GLU A 35 12.77 -8.12 -11.29
CA GLU A 35 11.59 -7.66 -12.03
C GLU A 35 11.53 -6.13 -12.07
N MET A 36 10.89 -5.57 -13.09
CA MET A 36 10.67 -4.13 -13.18
C MET A 36 9.64 -3.68 -12.16
N LEU A 37 9.92 -2.62 -11.40
CA LEU A 37 9.03 -2.11 -10.35
C LEU A 37 7.57 -1.87 -10.82
N PRO A 38 7.30 -1.33 -12.02
CA PRO A 38 5.93 -1.21 -12.54
C PRO A 38 5.18 -2.55 -12.66
N ASP A 39 5.87 -3.62 -13.02
CA ASP A 39 5.29 -4.96 -13.14
C ASP A 39 4.98 -5.55 -11.78
N ILE A 40 5.88 -5.41 -10.82
CA ILE A 40 5.66 -5.81 -9.42
C ILE A 40 4.43 -5.10 -8.86
N ILE A 41 4.30 -3.78 -9.06
CA ILE A 41 3.16 -2.98 -8.59
C ILE A 41 1.86 -3.39 -9.28
N ARG A 42 1.89 -3.66 -10.58
CA ARG A 42 0.71 -4.18 -11.30
C ARG A 42 0.23 -5.50 -10.68
N ASP A 43 1.13 -6.41 -10.42
CA ASP A 43 0.83 -7.72 -9.86
C ASP A 43 0.34 -7.62 -8.41
N LEU A 44 0.97 -6.76 -7.59
CA LEU A 44 0.53 -6.44 -6.23
C LEU A 44 -0.92 -5.90 -6.22
N LYS A 45 -1.23 -4.93 -7.08
CA LYS A 45 -2.59 -4.38 -7.23
C LYS A 45 -3.59 -5.44 -7.66
N SER A 46 -3.25 -6.26 -8.63
CA SER A 46 -4.11 -7.32 -9.15
C SER A 46 -4.39 -8.39 -8.09
N TYR A 47 -3.36 -8.83 -7.37
CA TYR A 47 -3.50 -9.85 -6.33
C TYR A 47 -4.32 -9.33 -5.14
N THR A 48 -4.00 -8.14 -4.64
CA THR A 48 -4.71 -7.54 -3.50
C THR A 48 -6.18 -7.28 -3.82
N PHE A 49 -6.49 -6.82 -5.03
CA PHE A 49 -7.88 -6.67 -5.47
C PHE A 49 -8.64 -8.00 -5.45
N ARG A 50 -8.08 -9.06 -6.04
CA ARG A 50 -8.71 -10.41 -6.05
C ARG A 50 -8.92 -10.95 -4.64
N SER A 51 -7.94 -10.74 -3.75
CA SER A 51 -8.02 -11.21 -2.36
C SER A 51 -9.08 -10.46 -1.57
N ILE A 52 -9.13 -9.13 -1.69
CA ILE A 52 -10.16 -8.31 -1.03
C ILE A 52 -11.56 -8.65 -1.57
N ARG A 53 -11.70 -8.78 -2.89
CA ARG A 53 -12.97 -9.17 -3.49
C ARG A 53 -13.46 -10.52 -2.96
N LYS A 54 -12.59 -11.53 -2.91
CA LYS A 54 -12.91 -12.85 -2.38
C LYS A 54 -13.37 -12.79 -0.92
N LEU A 55 -12.72 -11.98 -0.08
CA LEU A 55 -13.13 -11.75 1.31
C LEU A 55 -14.51 -11.08 1.40
N LEU A 56 -14.79 -10.10 0.56
CA LEU A 56 -16.09 -9.41 0.54
C LEU A 56 -17.22 -10.31 0.00
N GLU A 57 -16.92 -11.27 -0.87
CA GLU A 57 -17.87 -12.27 -1.36
C GLU A 57 -18.14 -13.38 -0.32
N ASP A 58 -17.25 -13.55 0.67
CA ASP A 58 -17.42 -14.52 1.76
C ASP A 58 -18.44 -14.01 2.79
N TYR A 59 -19.55 -14.74 2.91
CA TYR A 59 -20.62 -14.41 3.86
C TYR A 59 -20.22 -14.56 5.34
N SER A 60 -19.18 -15.34 5.64
CA SER A 60 -18.62 -15.46 7.00
C SER A 60 -17.77 -14.27 7.42
N PHE A 61 -17.31 -13.45 6.46
CA PHE A 61 -16.53 -12.25 6.73
C PHE A 61 -17.44 -11.13 7.23
N GLY A 62 -17.21 -10.68 8.48
CA GLY A 62 -18.09 -9.77 9.21
C GLY A 62 -18.06 -8.29 8.80
N GLU A 63 -17.65 -7.94 7.56
CA GLU A 63 -17.66 -6.55 7.09
C GLU A 63 -19.09 -6.10 6.74
N SER A 64 -19.63 -5.21 7.57
CA SER A 64 -21.01 -4.71 7.41
C SER A 64 -21.24 -3.87 6.15
N ARG A 65 -20.18 -3.30 5.57
CA ARG A 65 -20.25 -2.44 4.38
C ARG A 65 -19.98 -3.20 3.07
N LYS A 66 -19.90 -4.53 3.09
CA LYS A 66 -19.46 -5.34 1.93
C LYS A 66 -20.30 -5.08 0.67
N GLU A 67 -21.61 -4.97 0.78
CA GLU A 67 -22.50 -4.69 -0.36
C GLU A 67 -22.25 -3.32 -0.96
N TRP A 68 -22.07 -2.32 -0.10
CA TRP A 68 -21.73 -0.96 -0.52
C TRP A 68 -20.35 -0.89 -1.17
N LEU A 69 -19.33 -1.56 -0.58
CA LEU A 69 -17.99 -1.63 -1.16
C LEU A 69 -18.00 -2.30 -2.53
N MET A 70 -18.68 -3.44 -2.66
CA MET A 70 -18.82 -4.15 -3.94
C MET A 70 -19.52 -3.29 -4.99
N PHE A 71 -20.59 -2.57 -4.61
CA PHE A 71 -21.27 -1.62 -5.49
C PHE A 71 -20.33 -0.49 -5.96
N MET A 72 -19.55 0.08 -5.04
CA MET A 72 -18.58 1.14 -5.38
C MET A 72 -17.49 0.63 -6.34
N PHE A 73 -16.95 -0.57 -6.11
CA PHE A 73 -15.95 -1.17 -7.00
C PHE A 73 -16.52 -1.47 -8.39
N GLN A 74 -17.75 -1.97 -8.46
CA GLN A 74 -18.45 -2.20 -9.74
C GLN A 74 -18.71 -0.89 -10.49
N ARG A 75 -19.17 0.14 -9.79
CA ARG A 75 -19.40 1.47 -10.37
C ARG A 75 -18.11 2.08 -10.91
N ALA A 76 -16.99 1.92 -10.18
CA ALA A 76 -15.69 2.40 -10.61
C ALA A 76 -15.19 1.62 -11.85
N GLY A 77 -15.36 0.29 -11.88
CA GLY A 77 -14.98 -0.57 -13.00
C GLY A 77 -15.72 -0.21 -14.29
N LYS A 78 -17.04 -0.02 -14.22
CA LYS A 78 -17.88 0.34 -15.39
C LYS A 78 -17.52 1.69 -16.03
N LYS A 79 -16.85 2.59 -15.30
CA LYS A 79 -16.39 3.87 -15.83
C LYS A 79 -15.07 3.78 -16.59
N ASN A 80 -14.43 2.62 -16.58
CA ASN A 80 -13.10 2.43 -17.10
C ASN A 80 -13.09 1.31 -18.15
N SER A 81 -12.84 1.68 -19.41
CA SER A 81 -12.82 0.75 -20.54
C SER A 81 -11.73 -0.34 -20.45
N ASN A 82 -10.72 -0.13 -19.59
CA ASN A 82 -9.62 -1.08 -19.41
C ASN A 82 -9.87 -2.11 -18.31
N ASN A 83 -10.99 -1.98 -17.57
CA ASN A 83 -11.35 -2.90 -16.49
C ASN A 83 -12.61 -3.69 -16.84
N ASN A 84 -12.60 -4.97 -16.46
CA ASN A 84 -13.78 -5.81 -16.48
C ASN A 84 -14.52 -5.60 -15.14
N ASP A 85 -15.74 -5.13 -15.17
CA ASP A 85 -16.75 -5.08 -14.09
C ASP A 85 -16.39 -4.40 -12.76
N TYR A 86 -15.17 -4.51 -12.24
CA TYR A 86 -14.78 -4.00 -10.90
C TYR A 86 -13.44 -3.28 -10.89
N GLN A 87 -13.31 -2.24 -10.07
CA GLN A 87 -12.05 -1.53 -9.83
C GLN A 87 -11.92 -1.12 -8.36
N LEU A 88 -10.85 -1.58 -7.69
CA LEU A 88 -10.44 -1.13 -6.36
C LEU A 88 -9.39 -0.02 -6.47
N TRP A 89 -8.30 -0.31 -7.20
CA TRP A 89 -7.18 0.61 -7.34
C TRP A 89 -7.45 1.68 -8.39
N GLN A 90 -7.14 2.92 -8.05
CA GLN A 90 -7.13 3.99 -9.03
C GLN A 90 -6.07 3.73 -10.12
N GLN A 91 -6.39 4.10 -11.35
CA GLN A 91 -5.39 4.18 -12.43
C GLN A 91 -4.51 5.42 -12.19
N HIS A 92 -3.28 5.37 -12.73
CA HIS A 92 -2.31 6.46 -12.62
C HIS A 92 -1.90 6.75 -11.17
N SER A 93 -1.04 5.89 -10.63
CA SER A 93 -0.49 6.05 -9.27
C SER A 93 0.49 7.22 -9.13
N HIS A 94 0.83 7.90 -10.24
CA HIS A 94 1.75 9.05 -10.29
C HIS A 94 3.01 8.85 -9.44
N PRO A 95 3.86 7.86 -9.75
CA PRO A 95 5.07 7.62 -8.99
C PRO A 95 6.01 8.83 -9.11
N ILE A 96 6.69 9.15 -8.02
CA ILE A 96 7.72 10.19 -7.96
C ILE A 96 9.04 9.46 -7.80
N VAL A 97 10.02 9.78 -8.64
CA VAL A 97 11.39 9.31 -8.48
C VAL A 97 12.04 10.08 -7.34
N LEU A 98 12.63 9.35 -6.40
CA LEU A 98 13.34 9.92 -5.26
C LEU A 98 14.83 9.85 -5.58
N ASP A 99 15.36 10.91 -6.17
CA ASP A 99 16.72 10.98 -6.74
C ASP A 99 17.73 11.66 -5.82
N SER A 100 17.32 12.07 -4.63
CA SER A 100 18.19 12.65 -3.62
C SER A 100 17.75 12.30 -2.20
N ASN A 101 18.71 12.26 -1.26
CA ASN A 101 18.42 11.99 0.16
C ASN A 101 17.46 13.05 0.73
N ILE A 102 17.58 14.31 0.31
CA ILE A 102 16.68 15.39 0.77
C ILE A 102 15.23 15.10 0.40
N ILE A 103 14.98 14.67 -0.85
CA ILE A 103 13.62 14.32 -1.31
C ILE A 103 13.14 13.05 -0.61
N MET A 104 14.03 12.08 -0.42
CA MET A 104 13.74 10.85 0.31
C MET A 104 13.26 11.14 1.73
N ASP A 105 14.03 11.93 2.50
CA ASP A 105 13.70 12.31 3.88
C ASP A 105 12.36 13.05 3.97
N GLN A 106 12.13 14.01 3.05
CA GLN A 106 10.85 14.73 2.98
C GLN A 106 9.68 13.80 2.71
N LYS A 107 9.84 12.82 1.81
CA LYS A 107 8.78 11.87 1.48
C LYS A 107 8.55 10.84 2.57
N LEU A 108 9.61 10.42 3.25
CA LEU A 108 9.55 9.55 4.41
C LEU A 108 8.77 10.21 5.55
N GLU A 109 9.15 11.44 5.91
CA GLU A 109 8.45 12.23 6.92
C GLU A 109 6.99 12.43 6.55
N TYR A 110 6.71 12.91 5.33
CA TYR A 110 5.34 13.08 4.83
C TYR A 110 4.52 11.79 4.95
N LEU A 111 5.10 10.65 4.55
CA LEU A 111 4.43 9.36 4.58
C LEU A 111 4.06 8.96 6.02
N HIS A 112 4.98 9.12 6.97
CA HIS A 112 4.77 8.77 8.37
C HIS A 112 3.79 9.72 9.08
N GLN A 113 3.76 11.00 8.71
CA GLN A 113 2.86 12.01 9.31
C GLN A 113 1.42 11.94 8.80
N ASN A 114 1.13 11.24 7.71
CA ASN A 114 -0.22 11.14 7.15
C ASN A 114 -1.33 10.79 8.18
N PRO A 115 -1.15 9.78 9.06
CA PRO A 115 -2.16 9.44 10.06
C PRO A 115 -2.36 10.53 11.12
N VAL A 116 -1.31 11.27 11.44
CA VAL A 116 -1.35 12.39 12.39
C VAL A 116 -2.11 13.56 11.78
N GLU A 117 -1.72 13.99 10.57
CA GLU A 117 -2.39 15.06 9.83
C GLU A 117 -3.87 14.75 9.55
N SER A 118 -4.19 13.47 9.35
CA SER A 118 -5.56 13.00 9.17
C SER A 118 -6.35 12.85 10.49
N GLY A 119 -5.72 13.09 11.64
CA GLY A 119 -6.36 13.05 12.96
C GLY A 119 -6.68 11.63 13.48
N PHE A 120 -6.07 10.58 12.92
CA PHE A 120 -6.26 9.20 13.38
C PHE A 120 -5.46 8.89 14.65
N VAL A 121 -4.27 9.48 14.78
CA VAL A 121 -3.36 9.30 15.92
C VAL A 121 -2.70 10.62 16.29
N THR A 122 -2.11 10.70 17.47
CA THR A 122 -1.41 11.92 17.96
C THR A 122 0.07 11.95 17.58
N HIS A 123 0.66 10.81 17.25
CA HIS A 123 2.05 10.65 16.82
C HIS A 123 2.16 9.47 15.84
N ALA A 124 3.11 9.54 14.92
CA ALA A 124 3.20 8.64 13.77
C ALA A 124 3.40 7.16 14.16
N GLU A 125 4.17 6.91 15.21
CA GLU A 125 4.51 5.59 15.74
C GLU A 125 3.28 4.83 16.27
N ALA A 126 2.24 5.57 16.71
CA ALA A 126 0.99 4.99 17.16
C ALA A 126 0.14 4.38 16.03
N TRP A 127 0.44 4.70 14.77
CA TRP A 127 -0.28 4.10 13.64
C TRP A 127 0.22 2.70 13.33
N GLN A 128 -0.57 1.70 13.69
CA GLN A 128 -0.20 0.28 13.57
C GLN A 128 0.15 -0.14 12.12
N TYR A 129 -0.43 0.51 11.12
CA TYR A 129 -0.27 0.14 9.72
C TYR A 129 0.75 1.04 8.99
N SER A 130 1.81 1.43 9.70
CA SER A 130 2.90 2.23 9.20
C SER A 130 4.25 1.67 9.64
N SER A 131 5.29 1.95 8.87
CA SER A 131 6.68 1.67 9.22
C SER A 131 7.25 2.67 10.25
N ALA A 132 6.52 3.71 10.68
CA ALA A 132 7.02 4.75 11.59
C ALA A 132 7.60 4.19 12.90
N ALA A 133 6.88 3.26 13.56
CA ALA A 133 7.37 2.66 14.80
C ALA A 133 8.65 1.82 14.62
N ALA A 134 8.86 1.22 13.45
CA ALA A 134 10.11 0.52 13.14
C ALA A 134 11.27 1.49 12.93
N TYR A 135 11.03 2.62 12.27
CA TYR A 135 12.01 3.71 12.13
C TYR A 135 12.39 4.35 13.47
N ALA A 136 11.45 4.44 14.41
CA ALA A 136 11.70 4.88 15.78
C ALA A 136 12.41 3.83 16.67
N GLY A 137 12.60 2.61 16.17
CA GLY A 137 13.20 1.50 16.94
C GLY A 137 12.27 0.90 18.00
N GLU A 138 10.97 1.22 17.96
CA GLU A 138 9.99 0.77 18.96
C GLU A 138 9.48 -0.65 18.73
N ARG A 139 9.54 -1.12 17.48
CA ARG A 139 9.16 -2.49 17.11
C ARG A 139 9.93 -2.99 15.89
N THR A 140 10.02 -4.30 15.73
CA THR A 140 10.40 -4.92 14.45
C THR A 140 9.20 -4.95 13.51
N ASP A 141 9.43 -4.65 12.23
CA ASP A 141 8.35 -4.67 11.24
C ASP A 141 8.03 -6.10 10.79
N PHE A 142 6.83 -6.26 10.23
CA PHE A 142 6.36 -7.53 9.67
C PHE A 142 7.03 -7.85 8.31
N ILE A 143 7.48 -6.82 7.61
CA ILE A 143 8.22 -6.90 6.33
C ILE A 143 9.64 -6.39 6.54
N ASP A 144 10.57 -6.84 5.72
CA ASP A 144 11.97 -6.43 5.78
C ASP A 144 12.09 -5.01 5.21
N LEU A 145 12.40 -4.03 6.07
CA LEU A 145 12.61 -2.65 5.68
C LEU A 145 14.08 -2.40 5.32
N LEU A 146 14.31 -1.75 4.21
CA LEU A 146 15.60 -1.15 3.86
C LEU A 146 15.60 0.28 4.38
N TYR A 147 16.45 0.54 5.36
CA TYR A 147 16.57 1.89 5.91
C TYR A 147 17.40 2.79 5.00
N VAL A 148 16.99 4.03 4.89
CA VAL A 148 17.74 5.08 4.19
C VAL A 148 18.79 5.61 5.16
N GLU A 149 20.07 5.60 4.75
CA GLU A 149 21.19 6.19 5.50
C GLU A 149 21.38 7.67 5.14
#